data_dd04b8622f56c7c95dbcbdf7becd3a96
#
_entry.id   dd04b8622f56c7c95dbcbdf7becd3a96
#
_cell.length_a   1.000
_cell.length_b   1.000
_cell.length_c   1.000
_cell.angle_alpha   90.00
_cell.angle_beta   90.00
_cell.angle_gamma   90.00
#
_symmetry.space_group_name_H-M   'P 1'
#
loop_
_entity.id
_entity.type
_entity.pdbx_description
1 polymer ?
#
loop_
_entity_poly.entity_id
_entity_poly.type
_entity_poly.pdbx_seq_one_letter_code
_entity_poly.pdbx_strand_id
1 'polypeptide(L)'
;ILAAGLQDQKFCDEWVDGWEVWRDYLNAQGYTPEWAAPITDIPADEIRRLAEDVAAADGCMIFCSRGINQHTNSVQTNRVFMYLAAITGNWGRRGGGYMNMSAAPPLWADAPEERRTPITKPKIRKSPAGWTEAILQGRPYPLKALIACNNPMAHWPGQDHTREAFKALDLLVHIELFENETSAFADYVLPAAGGVEKGGIGRANDDRRVPWNDKMIDPPGEAQPDGWIWTELGRRLGFGDVMKEEYKDIAHFWDAEMINHPQLR
;
A
#
# COMPACT_ATOMS: atom_id res chain seq x y z
N ILE A 1 2.59 -10.77 -28.95
CA ILE A 1 3.61 -11.77 -28.64
C ILE A 1 3.23 -13.09 -29.32
N LEU A 2 2.17 -13.78 -28.93
CA LEU A 2 1.84 -15.14 -29.40
C LEU A 2 1.61 -15.23 -30.90
N ALA A 3 0.80 -14.33 -31.47
CA ALA A 3 0.49 -14.32 -32.92
C ALA A 3 1.73 -14.11 -33.82
N ALA A 4 2.78 -13.50 -33.29
CA ALA A 4 4.04 -13.27 -33.97
C ALA A 4 5.13 -14.32 -33.61
N GLY A 5 4.83 -15.31 -32.78
CA GLY A 5 5.79 -16.33 -32.36
C GLY A 5 6.96 -15.79 -31.53
N LEU A 6 6.75 -14.70 -30.80
CA LEU A 6 7.78 -13.98 -30.06
C LEU A 6 7.91 -14.44 -28.58
N GLN A 7 7.20 -15.48 -28.18
CA GLN A 7 7.34 -16.06 -26.84
C GLN A 7 8.67 -16.84 -26.72
N ASP A 8 9.22 -16.85 -25.52
CA ASP A 8 10.30 -17.80 -25.17
C ASP A 8 9.70 -19.18 -24.96
N GLN A 9 9.64 -19.96 -26.04
CA GLN A 9 9.00 -21.28 -26.05
C GLN A 9 9.66 -22.22 -25.04
N LYS A 10 10.99 -22.19 -24.95
CA LYS A 10 11.72 -23.04 -24.02
C LYS A 10 11.36 -22.73 -22.56
N PHE A 11 11.32 -21.45 -22.21
CA PHE A 11 10.90 -21.03 -20.87
C PHE A 11 9.45 -21.43 -20.57
N CYS A 12 8.56 -21.24 -21.54
CA CYS A 12 7.16 -21.62 -21.40
C CYS A 12 7.00 -23.14 -21.14
N ASP A 13 7.70 -23.97 -21.89
CA ASP A 13 7.61 -25.42 -21.76
C ASP A 13 8.22 -25.95 -20.45
N GLU A 14 9.29 -25.32 -19.97
CA GLU A 14 10.01 -25.77 -18.77
C GLU A 14 9.42 -25.21 -17.45
N TRP A 15 8.84 -24.01 -17.47
CA TRP A 15 8.56 -23.26 -16.24
C TRP A 15 7.12 -22.75 -16.10
N VAL A 16 6.30 -22.83 -17.15
CA VAL A 16 4.91 -22.31 -17.09
C VAL A 16 3.93 -23.47 -17.02
N ASP A 17 3.44 -23.76 -15.85
CA ASP A 17 2.42 -24.79 -15.66
C ASP A 17 1.11 -24.40 -16.34
N GLY A 18 0.51 -25.33 -17.09
CA GLY A 18 -0.69 -25.10 -17.87
C GLY A 18 -0.52 -24.20 -19.12
N TRP A 19 0.71 -24.01 -19.59
CA TRP A 19 1.05 -23.15 -20.72
C TRP A 19 0.19 -23.39 -21.97
N GLU A 20 0.04 -24.65 -22.39
CA GLU A 20 -0.69 -24.99 -23.61
C GLU A 20 -2.15 -24.61 -23.53
N VAL A 21 -2.81 -24.89 -22.42
CA VAL A 21 -4.21 -24.57 -22.18
C VAL A 21 -4.42 -23.05 -22.22
N TRP A 22 -3.53 -22.30 -21.59
CA TRP A 22 -3.62 -20.84 -21.57
C TRP A 22 -3.34 -20.21 -22.92
N ARG A 23 -2.33 -20.67 -23.64
CA ARG A 23 -2.03 -20.28 -25.03
C ARG A 23 -3.23 -20.47 -25.94
N ASP A 24 -3.83 -21.67 -25.91
CA ASP A 24 -4.96 -22.03 -26.77
C ASP A 24 -6.20 -21.20 -26.42
N TYR A 25 -6.42 -20.93 -25.14
CA TYR A 25 -7.45 -20.00 -24.69
C TYR A 25 -7.24 -18.61 -25.27
N LEU A 26 -6.07 -18.01 -25.13
CA LEU A 26 -5.78 -16.67 -25.64
C LEU A 26 -5.96 -16.58 -27.17
N ASN A 27 -5.49 -17.58 -27.91
CA ASN A 27 -5.65 -17.64 -29.35
C ASN A 27 -7.14 -17.70 -29.76
N ALA A 28 -7.96 -18.42 -29.01
CA ALA A 28 -9.40 -18.53 -29.27
C ALA A 28 -10.17 -17.24 -28.98
N GLN A 29 -9.67 -16.35 -28.12
CA GLN A 29 -10.36 -15.10 -27.77
C GLN A 29 -10.25 -14.00 -28.81
N GLY A 30 -9.30 -14.10 -29.76
CA GLY A 30 -9.12 -13.09 -30.79
C GLY A 30 -8.61 -11.73 -30.29
N TYR A 31 -7.86 -11.72 -29.20
CA TYR A 31 -7.23 -10.52 -28.64
C TYR A 31 -6.04 -10.08 -29.49
N THR A 32 -6.35 -9.45 -30.62
CA THR A 32 -5.35 -8.95 -31.58
C THR A 32 -5.04 -7.46 -31.30
N PRO A 33 -3.93 -6.92 -31.87
CA PRO A 33 -3.68 -5.48 -31.87
C PRO A 33 -4.83 -4.67 -32.49
N GLU A 34 -5.49 -5.18 -33.55
CA GLU A 34 -6.65 -4.54 -34.17
C GLU A 34 -7.87 -4.51 -33.27
N TRP A 35 -8.08 -5.57 -32.51
CA TRP A 35 -9.12 -5.60 -31.49
C TRP A 35 -8.84 -4.59 -30.35
N ALA A 36 -7.58 -4.47 -29.92
CA ALA A 36 -7.18 -3.60 -28.83
C ALA A 36 -7.16 -2.11 -29.21
N ALA A 37 -6.78 -1.78 -30.43
CA ALA A 37 -6.57 -0.40 -30.87
C ALA A 37 -7.77 0.54 -30.61
N PRO A 38 -9.01 0.22 -30.95
CA PRO A 38 -10.16 1.09 -30.69
C PRO A 38 -10.56 1.16 -29.20
N ILE A 39 -10.08 0.24 -28.37
CA ILE A 39 -10.37 0.20 -26.93
C ILE A 39 -9.35 1.04 -26.14
N THR A 40 -8.10 1.06 -26.63
CA THR A 40 -6.98 1.68 -25.92
C THR A 40 -6.57 3.03 -26.50
N ASP A 41 -7.10 3.41 -27.66
CA ASP A 41 -6.66 4.55 -28.47
C ASP A 41 -5.18 4.46 -28.90
N ILE A 42 -4.59 3.25 -28.90
CA ILE A 42 -3.23 2.99 -29.34
C ILE A 42 -3.28 2.31 -30.71
N PRO A 43 -2.59 2.85 -31.73
CA PRO A 43 -2.53 2.23 -33.04
C PRO A 43 -2.03 0.77 -33.01
N ALA A 44 -2.64 -0.11 -33.78
CA ALA A 44 -2.29 -1.54 -33.80
C ALA A 44 -0.81 -1.80 -34.08
N ASP A 45 -0.21 -0.98 -34.94
CA ASP A 45 1.22 -1.09 -35.27
C ASP A 45 2.14 -0.70 -34.13
N GLU A 46 1.72 0.21 -33.27
CA GLU A 46 2.46 0.55 -32.05
C GLU A 46 2.40 -0.59 -31.02
N ILE A 47 1.25 -1.26 -30.91
CA ILE A 47 1.10 -2.45 -30.05
C ILE A 47 2.02 -3.57 -30.54
N ARG A 48 2.12 -3.78 -31.88
CA ARG A 48 3.05 -4.77 -32.46
C ARG A 48 4.50 -4.42 -32.16
N ARG A 49 4.88 -3.18 -32.42
CA ARG A 49 6.24 -2.70 -32.16
C ARG A 49 6.62 -2.89 -30.70
N LEU A 50 5.74 -2.54 -29.75
CA LEU A 50 5.98 -2.78 -28.33
C LEU A 50 6.18 -4.27 -28.02
N ALA A 51 5.42 -5.16 -28.64
CA ALA A 51 5.58 -6.60 -28.45
C ALA A 51 6.95 -7.09 -28.97
N GLU A 52 7.40 -6.58 -30.12
CA GLU A 52 8.71 -6.87 -30.70
C GLU A 52 9.84 -6.34 -29.81
N ASP A 53 9.74 -5.09 -29.34
CA ASP A 53 10.73 -4.46 -28.46
C ASP A 53 10.88 -5.22 -27.13
N VAL A 54 9.77 -5.63 -26.52
CA VAL A 54 9.78 -6.42 -25.28
C VAL A 54 10.43 -7.79 -25.48
N ALA A 55 10.14 -8.45 -26.60
CA ALA A 55 10.70 -9.77 -26.93
C ALA A 55 12.18 -9.72 -27.30
N ALA A 56 12.61 -8.64 -27.96
CA ALA A 56 13.99 -8.47 -28.41
C ALA A 56 14.94 -7.96 -27.31
N ALA A 57 14.40 -7.43 -26.22
CA ALA A 57 15.20 -6.86 -25.14
C ALA A 57 16.06 -7.90 -24.44
N ASP A 58 17.32 -7.53 -24.12
CA ASP A 58 18.18 -8.32 -23.24
C ASP A 58 17.80 -8.12 -21.77
N GLY A 59 16.63 -8.64 -21.40
CA GLY A 59 15.94 -8.46 -20.14
C GLY A 59 14.96 -7.27 -20.19
N CYS A 60 13.69 -7.56 -19.93
CA CYS A 60 12.62 -6.58 -19.78
C CYS A 60 12.05 -6.62 -18.37
N MET A 61 12.19 -5.52 -17.63
CA MET A 61 11.56 -5.33 -16.32
C MET A 61 10.24 -4.58 -16.50
N ILE A 62 9.14 -5.21 -16.10
CA ILE A 62 7.83 -4.56 -16.07
C ILE A 62 7.62 -3.99 -14.69
N PHE A 63 7.61 -2.66 -14.56
CA PHE A 63 7.42 -1.97 -13.31
C PHE A 63 6.00 -1.39 -13.20
N CYS A 64 5.21 -1.92 -12.29
CA CYS A 64 3.84 -1.50 -12.05
C CYS A 64 3.69 -0.78 -10.70
N SER A 65 2.76 0.17 -10.64
CA SER A 65 2.51 0.96 -9.45
C SER A 65 1.01 1.28 -9.29
N ARG A 66 0.72 2.41 -8.70
CA ARG A 66 -0.63 2.87 -8.32
C ARG A 66 -1.62 2.90 -9.48
N GLY A 67 -1.17 3.26 -10.68
CA GLY A 67 -2.02 3.27 -11.89
C GLY A 67 -2.62 1.92 -12.24
N ILE A 68 -2.01 0.82 -11.77
CA ILE A 68 -2.54 -0.53 -11.93
C ILE A 68 -3.26 -1.00 -10.66
N ASN A 69 -2.70 -0.66 -9.47
CA ASN A 69 -3.18 -1.19 -8.20
C ASN A 69 -4.50 -0.56 -7.72
N GLN A 70 -4.73 0.71 -8.04
CA GLN A 70 -5.88 1.47 -7.54
C GLN A 70 -7.04 1.54 -8.54
N HIS A 71 -7.27 0.44 -9.26
CA HIS A 71 -8.36 0.27 -10.21
C HIS A 71 -9.18 -0.98 -9.92
N THR A 72 -10.37 -1.04 -10.51
CA THR A 72 -11.14 -2.29 -10.59
C THR A 72 -10.33 -3.34 -11.36
N ASN A 73 -10.47 -4.60 -11.00
CA ASN A 73 -9.71 -5.72 -11.58
C ASN A 73 -8.18 -5.65 -11.42
N SER A 74 -7.67 -4.82 -10.52
CA SER A 74 -6.23 -4.63 -10.32
C SER A 74 -5.44 -5.92 -10.17
N VAL A 75 -5.97 -6.92 -9.46
CA VAL A 75 -5.32 -8.24 -9.29
C VAL A 75 -5.15 -8.93 -10.64
N GLN A 76 -6.17 -8.95 -11.48
CA GLN A 76 -6.10 -9.60 -12.79
C GLN A 76 -5.17 -8.84 -13.75
N THR A 77 -5.21 -7.51 -13.70
CA THR A 77 -4.31 -6.68 -14.49
C THR A 77 -2.85 -6.92 -14.12
N ASN A 78 -2.52 -6.98 -12.83
CA ASN A 78 -1.17 -7.33 -12.37
C ASN A 78 -0.75 -8.74 -12.84
N ARG A 79 -1.66 -9.72 -12.77
CA ARG A 79 -1.39 -11.07 -13.28
C ARG A 79 -1.06 -11.09 -14.76
N VAL A 80 -1.75 -10.30 -15.60
CA VAL A 80 -1.46 -10.22 -17.03
C VAL A 80 -0.02 -9.73 -17.28
N PHE A 81 0.44 -8.73 -16.52
CA PHE A 81 1.83 -8.28 -16.63
C PHE A 81 2.84 -9.33 -16.12
N MET A 82 2.49 -10.06 -15.07
CA MET A 82 3.30 -11.19 -14.60
C MET A 82 3.39 -12.28 -15.68
N TYR A 83 2.29 -12.60 -16.35
CA TYR A 83 2.26 -13.56 -17.44
C TYR A 83 3.06 -13.07 -18.66
N LEU A 84 2.99 -11.78 -18.98
CA LEU A 84 3.82 -11.20 -20.04
C LEU A 84 5.31 -11.40 -19.76
N ALA A 85 5.76 -11.13 -18.53
CA ALA A 85 7.13 -11.39 -18.12
C ALA A 85 7.49 -12.88 -18.20
N ALA A 86 6.55 -13.78 -17.89
CA ALA A 86 6.76 -15.22 -17.97
C ALA A 86 6.92 -15.70 -19.42
N ILE A 87 5.98 -15.37 -20.31
CA ILE A 87 6.02 -15.86 -21.70
C ILE A 87 7.16 -15.27 -22.53
N THR A 88 7.79 -14.21 -22.06
CA THR A 88 8.99 -13.61 -22.68
C THR A 88 10.30 -14.03 -22.00
N GLY A 89 10.26 -15.03 -21.12
CA GLY A 89 11.44 -15.59 -20.46
C GLY A 89 12.14 -14.60 -19.51
N ASN A 90 11.42 -13.63 -18.95
CA ASN A 90 12.01 -12.56 -18.15
C ASN A 90 12.06 -12.86 -16.64
N TRP A 91 11.49 -13.97 -16.17
CA TRP A 91 11.61 -14.38 -14.75
C TRP A 91 12.97 -15.00 -14.43
N GLY A 92 13.56 -14.58 -13.30
CA GLY A 92 14.85 -15.08 -12.85
C GLY A 92 16.05 -14.58 -13.66
N ARG A 93 15.84 -13.70 -14.62
CA ARG A 93 16.84 -13.13 -15.50
C ARG A 93 17.29 -11.77 -14.98
N ARG A 94 18.59 -11.47 -15.11
CA ARG A 94 19.12 -10.13 -14.77
C ARG A 94 18.49 -9.07 -15.70
N GLY A 95 17.96 -8.01 -15.11
CA GLY A 95 17.28 -6.93 -15.85
C GLY A 95 15.88 -7.28 -16.33
N GLY A 96 15.40 -8.50 -16.04
CA GLY A 96 14.05 -8.95 -16.37
C GLY A 96 13.14 -9.10 -15.16
N GLY A 97 11.87 -9.33 -15.43
CA GLY A 97 10.87 -9.68 -14.44
C GLY A 97 9.69 -8.74 -14.34
N TYR A 98 8.98 -8.89 -13.26
CA TYR A 98 7.84 -8.05 -12.89
C TYR A 98 8.06 -7.51 -11.48
N MET A 99 7.86 -6.21 -11.31
CA MET A 99 7.92 -5.55 -10.02
C MET A 99 6.69 -4.69 -9.81
N ASN A 100 6.05 -4.89 -8.68
CA ASN A 100 4.98 -4.02 -8.22
C ASN A 100 5.47 -3.25 -6.99
N MET A 101 5.10 -1.98 -6.89
CA MET A 101 5.30 -1.23 -5.65
C MET A 101 4.50 -1.91 -4.54
N SER A 102 5.15 -2.72 -3.75
CA SER A 102 4.57 -3.37 -2.58
C SER A 102 4.65 -2.45 -1.36
N ALA A 103 3.74 -2.65 -0.42
CA ALA A 103 3.96 -2.10 0.91
C ALA A 103 5.16 -2.82 1.53
N ALA A 104 6.09 -2.06 2.09
CA ALA A 104 7.10 -2.65 2.95
C ALA A 104 6.41 -3.46 4.07
N PRO A 105 6.97 -4.61 4.47
CA PRO A 105 6.45 -5.32 5.62
C PRO A 105 6.44 -4.38 6.84
N PRO A 106 5.50 -4.52 7.77
CA PRO A 106 5.51 -3.74 8.99
C PRO A 106 6.84 -3.98 9.72
N LEU A 107 7.51 -2.90 10.07
CA LEU A 107 8.79 -2.93 10.79
C LEU A 107 8.60 -2.84 12.32
N TRP A 108 7.39 -3.06 12.80
CA TRP A 108 7.06 -3.07 14.23
C TRP A 108 6.80 -4.48 14.72
N ALA A 109 7.14 -4.72 15.97
CA ALA A 109 6.79 -5.94 16.65
C ALA A 109 5.27 -6.01 16.91
N ASP A 110 4.75 -7.21 16.93
CA ASP A 110 3.41 -7.46 17.44
C ASP A 110 3.31 -7.11 18.93
N ALA A 111 2.14 -6.71 19.40
CA ALA A 111 1.88 -6.54 20.82
C ALA A 111 2.22 -7.84 21.58
N PRO A 112 2.76 -7.74 22.81
CA PRO A 112 3.03 -8.91 23.65
C PRO A 112 1.82 -9.83 23.74
N GLU A 113 2.06 -11.15 23.75
CA GLU A 113 0.99 -12.15 23.66
C GLU A 113 -0.04 -12.01 24.78
N GLU A 114 0.41 -11.69 25.98
CA GLU A 114 -0.43 -11.42 27.16
C GLU A 114 -1.36 -10.21 26.98
N ARG A 115 -1.05 -9.31 26.05
CA ARG A 115 -1.87 -8.14 25.71
C ARG A 115 -2.77 -8.37 24.49
N ARG A 116 -2.65 -9.51 23.84
CA ARG A 116 -3.51 -9.87 22.70
C ARG A 116 -4.87 -10.32 23.20
N THR A 117 -5.83 -9.43 23.23
CA THR A 117 -7.21 -9.80 23.52
C THR A 117 -7.76 -10.66 22.37
N PRO A 118 -8.30 -11.85 22.66
CA PRO A 118 -8.96 -12.64 21.63
C PRO A 118 -10.04 -11.82 20.92
N ILE A 119 -10.02 -11.81 19.58
CA ILE A 119 -11.03 -11.10 18.80
C ILE A 119 -12.33 -11.93 18.88
N THR A 120 -13.20 -11.57 19.81
CA THR A 120 -14.48 -12.22 20.03
C THR A 120 -15.62 -11.58 19.24
N LYS A 121 -15.40 -10.37 18.70
CA LYS A 121 -16.41 -9.64 17.91
C LYS A 121 -16.18 -9.83 16.40
N PRO A 122 -17.23 -9.80 15.59
CA PRO A 122 -17.09 -9.73 14.15
C PRO A 122 -16.14 -8.58 13.74
N LYS A 123 -15.29 -8.84 12.76
CA LYS A 123 -14.34 -7.81 12.30
C LYS A 123 -15.07 -6.79 11.43
N ILE A 124 -14.86 -5.52 11.70
CA ILE A 124 -15.19 -4.45 10.74
C ILE A 124 -14.29 -4.63 9.52
N ARG A 125 -14.87 -4.54 8.32
CA ARG A 125 -14.10 -4.58 7.08
C ARG A 125 -13.09 -3.42 7.09
N LYS A 126 -11.81 -3.73 6.92
CA LYS A 126 -10.72 -2.75 6.90
C LYS A 126 -10.75 -1.94 5.58
N SER A 127 -11.74 -1.10 5.44
CA SER A 127 -11.90 -0.20 4.28
C SER A 127 -12.75 1.00 4.69
N PRO A 128 -12.63 2.14 3.99
CA PRO A 128 -13.48 3.30 4.22
C PRO A 128 -14.98 2.97 4.26
N ALA A 129 -15.45 2.14 3.32
CA ALA A 129 -16.85 1.72 3.28
C ALA A 129 -17.25 0.88 4.51
N GLY A 130 -16.36 0.04 5.04
CA GLY A 130 -16.64 -0.74 6.26
C GLY A 130 -16.65 0.15 7.50
N TRP A 131 -15.78 1.15 7.56
CA TRP A 131 -15.76 2.09 8.69
C TRP A 131 -16.97 3.02 8.69
N THR A 132 -17.34 3.59 7.54
CA THR A 132 -18.55 4.43 7.42
C THR A 132 -19.82 3.65 7.72
N GLU A 133 -19.92 2.37 7.30
CA GLU A 133 -21.03 1.50 7.66
C GLU A 133 -21.11 1.25 9.18
N ALA A 134 -19.97 1.01 9.83
CA ALA A 134 -19.91 0.81 11.26
C ALA A 134 -20.29 2.07 12.05
N ILE A 135 -19.93 3.26 11.55
CA ILE A 135 -20.29 4.54 12.16
C ILE A 135 -21.80 4.80 11.98
N LEU A 136 -22.31 4.73 10.75
CA LEU A 136 -23.66 5.15 10.43
C LEU A 136 -24.73 4.10 10.78
N GLN A 137 -24.40 2.82 10.66
CA GLN A 137 -25.37 1.72 10.80
C GLN A 137 -25.10 0.83 12.02
N GLY A 138 -23.98 1.05 12.70
CA GLY A 138 -23.58 0.24 13.86
C GLY A 138 -23.23 -1.21 13.53
N ARG A 139 -22.90 -1.53 12.29
CA ARG A 139 -22.64 -2.90 11.84
C ARG A 139 -21.15 -3.15 11.55
N PRO A 140 -20.56 -4.26 12.01
CA PRO A 140 -21.10 -5.28 12.93
C PRO A 140 -21.21 -4.81 14.39
N TYR A 141 -20.65 -3.64 14.72
CA TYR A 141 -20.82 -2.91 15.97
C TYR A 141 -20.55 -1.41 15.72
N PRO A 142 -21.09 -0.50 16.56
CA PRO A 142 -20.94 0.92 16.33
C PRO A 142 -19.50 1.39 16.58
N LEU A 143 -18.95 2.16 15.65
CA LEU A 143 -17.77 2.98 15.86
C LEU A 143 -18.23 4.37 16.28
N LYS A 144 -17.74 4.84 17.43
CA LYS A 144 -18.13 6.12 18.02
C LYS A 144 -16.99 7.13 18.05
N ALA A 145 -15.74 6.67 18.04
CA ALA A 145 -14.56 7.51 17.99
C ALA A 145 -13.62 7.09 16.86
N LEU A 146 -12.98 8.07 16.25
CA LEU A 146 -11.98 7.86 15.21
C LEU A 146 -10.80 8.80 15.44
N ILE A 147 -9.58 8.26 15.32
CA ILE A 147 -8.38 9.05 15.18
C ILE A 147 -7.95 8.93 13.72
N ALA A 148 -8.00 10.03 13.00
CA ALA A 148 -7.66 10.13 11.58
C ALA A 148 -6.29 10.76 11.41
N CYS A 149 -5.52 10.23 10.46
CA CYS A 149 -4.28 10.82 9.95
C CYS A 149 -4.44 11.08 8.46
N ASN A 150 -3.69 11.98 7.90
CA ASN A 150 -3.82 12.44 6.51
C ASN A 150 -5.19 13.11 6.24
N ASN A 151 -5.68 13.03 5.01
CA ASN A 151 -6.92 13.66 4.61
C ASN A 151 -7.97 12.64 4.12
N PRO A 152 -8.64 11.88 5.00
CA PRO A 152 -9.71 10.97 4.61
C PRO A 152 -10.81 11.62 3.76
N MET A 153 -11.16 12.87 4.00
CA MET A 153 -12.15 13.59 3.20
C MET A 153 -11.75 13.73 1.74
N ALA A 154 -10.45 13.79 1.41
CA ALA A 154 -9.98 13.81 0.04
C ALA A 154 -9.73 12.42 -0.56
N HIS A 155 -9.41 11.42 0.28
CA HIS A 155 -8.94 10.12 -0.19
C HIS A 155 -9.97 9.00 -0.17
N TRP A 156 -10.97 9.09 0.72
CA TRP A 156 -11.96 8.01 0.83
C TRP A 156 -13.01 8.12 -0.26
N PRO A 157 -13.47 7.00 -0.84
CA PRO A 157 -14.55 7.01 -1.81
C PRO A 157 -15.88 7.38 -1.15
N GLY A 158 -16.77 8.02 -1.92
CA GLY A 158 -18.09 8.40 -1.43
C GLY A 158 -18.02 9.52 -0.40
N GLN A 159 -17.49 10.66 -0.80
CA GLN A 159 -17.23 11.82 0.10
C GLN A 159 -18.45 12.29 0.88
N ASP A 160 -19.65 12.30 0.28
CA ASP A 160 -20.86 12.68 1.00
C ASP A 160 -21.18 11.70 2.14
N HIS A 161 -21.02 10.40 1.87
CA HIS A 161 -21.20 9.37 2.88
C HIS A 161 -20.15 9.44 3.99
N THR A 162 -18.90 9.76 3.63
CA THR A 162 -17.82 10.01 4.60
C THR A 162 -18.11 11.22 5.47
N ARG A 163 -18.63 12.29 4.87
CA ARG A 163 -19.04 13.51 5.58
C ARG A 163 -20.16 13.23 6.60
N GLU A 164 -21.15 12.45 6.20
CA GLU A 164 -22.21 12.04 7.13
C GLU A 164 -21.69 11.19 8.27
N ALA A 165 -20.77 10.25 7.97
CA ALA A 165 -20.14 9.43 8.98
C ALA A 165 -19.33 10.26 10.00
N PHE A 166 -18.52 11.20 9.53
CA PHE A 166 -17.72 12.06 10.43
C PHE A 166 -18.59 12.92 11.35
N LYS A 167 -19.71 13.43 10.85
CA LYS A 167 -20.69 14.19 11.66
C LYS A 167 -21.41 13.33 12.70
N ALA A 168 -21.48 12.02 12.50
CA ALA A 168 -22.13 11.08 13.39
C ALA A 168 -21.21 10.48 14.48
N LEU A 169 -19.92 10.76 14.43
CA LEU A 169 -18.97 10.36 15.46
C LEU A 169 -19.20 11.14 16.77
N ASP A 170 -19.02 10.45 17.90
CA ASP A 170 -18.99 11.08 19.22
C ASP A 170 -17.65 11.82 19.44
N LEU A 171 -16.57 11.39 18.76
CA LEU A 171 -15.24 11.99 18.84
C LEU A 171 -14.47 11.74 17.51
N LEU A 172 -13.97 12.80 16.91
CA LEU A 172 -12.99 12.76 15.83
C LEU A 172 -11.73 13.53 16.21
N VAL A 173 -10.61 12.84 16.30
CA VAL A 173 -9.29 13.43 16.49
C VAL A 173 -8.53 13.37 15.17
N HIS A 174 -7.93 14.47 14.75
CA HIS A 174 -7.16 14.56 13.51
C HIS A 174 -5.70 14.87 13.81
N ILE A 175 -4.79 14.00 13.36
CA ILE A 175 -3.33 14.18 13.48
C ILE A 175 -2.82 14.53 12.08
N GLU A 176 -2.34 15.76 11.88
CA GLU A 176 -1.95 16.22 10.56
C GLU A 176 -0.91 17.37 10.62
N LEU A 177 -0.16 17.52 9.54
CA LEU A 177 0.80 18.62 9.35
C LEU A 177 0.13 19.94 9.05
N PHE A 178 -0.93 19.92 8.26
CA PHE A 178 -1.69 21.08 7.81
C PHE A 178 -3.18 20.82 7.97
N GLU A 179 -3.91 21.87 8.38
CA GLU A 179 -5.36 21.79 8.37
C GLU A 179 -5.89 21.54 6.95
N ASN A 180 -6.85 20.64 6.83
CA ASN A 180 -7.47 20.26 5.58
C ASN A 180 -8.98 19.97 5.78
N GLU A 181 -9.65 19.41 4.76
CA GLU A 181 -11.09 19.18 4.80
C GLU A 181 -11.50 18.23 5.95
N THR A 182 -10.63 17.33 6.37
CA THR A 182 -10.88 16.44 7.52
C THR A 182 -10.84 17.20 8.83
N SER A 183 -9.94 18.17 8.97
CA SER A 183 -9.81 19.01 10.18
C SER A 183 -11.11 19.77 10.50
N ALA A 184 -11.87 20.14 9.48
CA ALA A 184 -13.14 20.86 9.65
C ALA A 184 -14.23 20.03 10.37
N PHE A 185 -14.06 18.72 10.49
CA PHE A 185 -14.96 17.81 11.22
C PHE A 185 -14.40 17.35 12.56
N ALA A 186 -13.12 17.62 12.81
CA ALA A 186 -12.44 17.13 14.00
C ALA A 186 -12.81 17.95 15.26
N ASP A 187 -13.00 17.23 16.36
CA ASP A 187 -13.14 17.85 17.68
C ASP A 187 -11.79 18.35 18.20
N TYR A 188 -10.72 17.64 17.84
CA TYR A 188 -9.34 17.99 18.18
C TYR A 188 -8.43 17.79 16.97
N VAL A 189 -7.59 18.79 16.71
CA VAL A 189 -6.49 18.69 15.75
C VAL A 189 -5.17 18.68 16.52
N LEU A 190 -4.39 17.62 16.35
CA LEU A 190 -3.08 17.46 16.95
C LEU A 190 -2.02 17.73 15.89
N PRO A 191 -1.19 18.77 16.04
CA PRO A 191 -0.19 19.10 15.03
C PRO A 191 0.95 18.06 15.02
N ALA A 192 1.18 17.48 13.85
CA ALA A 192 2.24 16.51 13.62
C ALA A 192 3.52 17.20 13.15
N ALA A 193 4.68 16.64 13.54
CA ALA A 193 5.98 17.07 13.05
C ALA A 193 6.28 16.51 11.65
N GLY A 194 6.86 17.32 10.78
CA GLY A 194 7.31 16.93 9.44
C GLY A 194 8.55 16.03 9.47
N GLY A 195 8.88 15.44 8.32
CA GLY A 195 10.01 14.49 8.23
C GLY A 195 11.35 15.05 8.69
N VAL A 196 11.66 16.30 8.34
CA VAL A 196 12.91 16.98 8.74
C VAL A 196 12.90 17.45 10.21
N GLU A 197 11.73 17.50 10.82
CA GLU A 197 11.49 17.95 12.20
C GLU A 197 11.50 16.79 13.20
N LYS A 198 11.33 15.55 12.73
CA LYS A 198 11.30 14.36 13.59
C LYS A 198 12.39 13.34 13.29
N GLY A 199 12.91 13.29 12.06
CA GLY A 199 13.82 12.23 11.63
C GLY A 199 13.12 10.86 11.53
N GLY A 200 13.92 9.81 11.63
CA GLY A 200 13.44 8.43 11.65
C GLY A 200 13.73 7.65 10.37
N ILE A 201 13.06 6.50 10.22
CA ILE A 201 13.25 5.62 9.09
C ILE A 201 12.62 6.21 7.83
N GLY A 202 13.47 6.38 6.82
CA GLY A 202 13.02 6.64 5.45
C GLY A 202 12.47 5.37 4.83
N ARG A 203 11.31 5.50 4.19
CA ARG A 203 10.71 4.36 3.50
C ARG A 203 11.22 4.28 2.06
N ALA A 204 12.01 3.25 1.76
CA ALA A 204 12.33 2.85 0.39
C ALA A 204 11.56 1.55 0.08
N ASN A 205 10.50 1.64 -0.70
CA ASN A 205 9.72 0.44 -1.07
C ASN A 205 10.43 -0.44 -2.09
N ASP A 206 11.40 0.12 -2.78
CA ASP A 206 12.01 -0.46 -4.00
C ASP A 206 13.47 -0.85 -3.76
N ASP A 207 13.93 -0.76 -2.52
CA ASP A 207 15.31 -1.03 -2.15
C ASP A 207 15.38 -1.99 -0.94
N ARG A 208 16.50 -2.67 -0.82
CA ARG A 208 16.82 -3.52 0.33
C ARG A 208 17.45 -2.73 1.48
N ARG A 209 17.46 -1.41 1.38
CA ARG A 209 17.99 -0.52 2.40
C ARG A 209 16.87 0.04 3.27
N VAL A 210 17.17 0.22 4.53
CA VAL A 210 16.34 0.98 5.48
C VAL A 210 17.13 2.22 5.84
N PRO A 211 16.93 3.35 5.12
CA PRO A 211 17.67 4.57 5.40
C PRO A 211 17.18 5.20 6.70
N TRP A 212 18.12 5.68 7.50
CA TRP A 212 17.86 6.53 8.64
C TRP A 212 18.06 8.00 8.23
N ASN A 213 17.17 8.87 8.70
CA ASN A 213 17.29 10.32 8.55
C ASN A 213 17.32 10.95 9.93
N ASP A 214 18.31 11.80 10.16
CA ASP A 214 18.38 12.55 11.40
C ASP A 214 17.38 13.71 11.42
N LYS A 215 16.91 14.07 12.60
CA LYS A 215 16.17 15.30 12.82
C LYS A 215 17.08 16.48 12.47
N MET A 216 16.63 17.40 11.64
CA MET A 216 17.39 18.54 11.17
C MET A 216 17.02 19.87 11.84
N ILE A 217 15.74 20.03 12.18
CA ILE A 217 15.19 21.24 12.81
C ILE A 217 14.16 20.87 13.89
N ASP A 218 13.87 21.78 14.79
CA ASP A 218 12.80 21.59 15.76
C ASP A 218 11.42 21.79 15.12
N PRO A 219 10.39 21.01 15.54
CA PRO A 219 9.03 21.24 15.12
C PRO A 219 8.52 22.62 15.52
N PRO A 220 7.67 23.26 14.72
CA PRO A 220 7.08 24.54 15.07
C PRO A 220 5.99 24.38 16.15
N GLY A 221 5.88 25.36 17.04
CA GLY A 221 4.78 25.47 18.02
C GLY A 221 4.67 24.24 18.91
N GLU A 222 3.49 23.62 18.91
CA GLU A 222 3.17 22.41 19.69
C GLU A 222 3.28 21.12 18.90
N ALA A 223 3.77 21.17 17.65
CA ALA A 223 3.88 20.00 16.80
C ALA A 223 4.79 18.92 17.39
N GLN A 224 4.34 17.68 17.34
CA GLN A 224 5.07 16.53 17.88
C GLN A 224 5.19 15.42 16.84
N PRO A 225 6.25 14.60 16.92
CA PRO A 225 6.34 13.38 16.11
C PRO A 225 5.14 12.45 16.36
N ASP A 226 4.63 11.79 15.30
CA ASP A 226 3.51 10.83 15.45
C ASP A 226 3.80 9.78 16.54
N GLY A 227 5.03 9.25 16.58
CA GLY A 227 5.43 8.29 17.60
C GLY A 227 5.30 8.83 19.03
N TRP A 228 5.62 10.11 19.24
CA TRP A 228 5.42 10.79 20.52
C TRP A 228 3.92 10.87 20.87
N ILE A 229 3.09 11.30 19.91
CA ILE A 229 1.63 11.44 20.10
C ILE A 229 1.02 10.08 20.49
N TRP A 230 1.34 9.04 19.74
CA TRP A 230 0.82 7.69 20.00
C TRP A 230 1.32 7.11 21.33
N THR A 231 2.59 7.33 21.68
CA THR A 231 3.18 6.88 22.94
C THR A 231 2.49 7.57 24.11
N GLU A 232 2.33 8.88 24.07
CA GLU A 232 1.66 9.65 25.13
C GLU A 232 0.20 9.23 25.30
N LEU A 233 -0.52 9.08 24.20
CA LEU A 233 -1.91 8.62 24.21
C LEU A 233 -2.02 7.21 24.82
N GLY A 234 -1.19 6.28 24.39
CA GLY A 234 -1.18 4.92 24.90
C GLY A 234 -0.89 4.86 26.40
N ARG A 235 0.07 5.65 26.88
CA ARG A 235 0.40 5.75 28.31
C ARG A 235 -0.77 6.29 29.14
N ARG A 236 -1.43 7.33 28.66
CA ARG A 236 -2.63 7.90 29.32
C ARG A 236 -3.81 6.93 29.34
N LEU A 237 -3.90 6.04 28.37
CA LEU A 237 -4.89 4.96 28.32
C LEU A 237 -4.51 3.73 29.17
N GLY A 238 -3.41 3.77 29.91
CA GLY A 238 -2.99 2.70 30.81
C GLY A 238 -2.09 1.63 30.19
N PHE A 239 -1.53 1.88 28.99
CA PHE A 239 -0.61 0.97 28.29
C PHE A 239 0.87 1.37 28.47
N GLY A 240 1.24 1.99 29.58
CA GLY A 240 2.60 2.48 29.82
C GLY A 240 3.68 1.39 29.92
N ASP A 241 3.31 0.16 30.17
CA ASP A 241 4.18 -1.01 30.14
C ASP A 241 4.58 -1.44 28.72
N VAL A 242 3.71 -1.17 27.72
CA VAL A 242 3.98 -1.42 26.30
C VAL A 242 4.50 -0.15 25.62
N MET A 243 3.81 0.96 25.82
CA MET A 243 4.18 2.28 25.30
C MET A 243 5.11 2.98 26.29
N LYS A 244 6.40 2.61 26.27
CA LYS A 244 7.38 3.13 27.19
C LYS A 244 7.65 4.61 26.97
N GLU A 245 8.03 5.34 28.02
CA GLU A 245 8.32 6.78 27.94
C GLU A 245 9.42 7.10 26.92
N GLU A 246 10.45 6.26 26.86
CA GLU A 246 11.57 6.39 25.93
C GLU A 246 11.15 6.31 24.45
N TYR A 247 10.01 5.69 24.13
CA TYR A 247 9.50 5.59 22.75
C TYR A 247 8.97 6.92 22.19
N LYS A 248 8.90 7.95 23.00
CA LYS A 248 8.70 9.33 22.54
C LYS A 248 9.88 9.83 21.71
N ASP A 249 11.08 9.30 21.95
CA ASP A 249 12.23 9.47 21.09
C ASP A 249 12.20 8.41 19.98
N ILE A 250 12.15 8.87 18.74
CA ILE A 250 12.01 8.00 17.56
C ILE A 250 13.22 7.07 17.39
N ALA A 251 14.42 7.48 17.80
CA ALA A 251 15.60 6.64 17.73
C ALA A 251 15.50 5.48 18.71
N HIS A 252 15.11 5.73 19.96
CA HIS A 252 14.91 4.67 20.96
C HIS A 252 13.79 3.70 20.56
N PHE A 253 12.71 4.21 19.99
CA PHE A 253 11.63 3.36 19.48
C PHE A 253 12.16 2.39 18.40
N TRP A 254 12.86 2.91 17.39
CA TRP A 254 13.35 2.07 16.31
C TRP A 254 14.48 1.14 16.74
N ASP A 255 15.36 1.56 17.62
CA ASP A 255 16.41 0.67 18.17
C ASP A 255 15.80 -0.51 18.90
N ALA A 256 14.80 -0.31 19.73
CA ALA A 256 14.13 -1.37 20.48
C ALA A 256 13.37 -2.34 19.58
N GLU A 257 12.67 -1.83 18.57
CA GLU A 257 11.85 -2.64 17.68
C GLU A 257 12.67 -3.34 16.60
N MET A 258 13.67 -2.67 16.03
CA MET A 258 14.46 -3.20 14.89
C MET A 258 15.48 -4.24 15.31
N ILE A 259 16.10 -4.12 16.47
CA ILE A 259 17.08 -5.09 16.98
C ILE A 259 16.51 -6.53 17.02
N ASN A 260 15.23 -6.65 17.29
CA ASN A 260 14.55 -7.94 17.41
C ASN A 260 13.76 -8.35 16.17
N HIS A 261 13.78 -7.56 15.11
CA HIS A 261 12.99 -7.86 13.92
C HIS A 261 13.62 -8.98 13.09
N PRO A 262 12.93 -10.12 12.88
CA PRO A 262 13.56 -11.31 12.26
C PRO A 262 13.99 -11.12 10.80
N GLN A 263 13.45 -10.13 10.11
CA GLN A 263 13.76 -9.81 8.70
C GLN A 263 14.92 -8.81 8.53
N LEU A 264 15.41 -8.21 9.61
CA LEU A 264 16.48 -7.20 9.59
C LEU A 264 17.81 -7.74 10.13
N ARG A 265 17.93 -9.04 10.30
CA ARG A 265 19.14 -9.75 10.74
C ARG A 265 20.00 -10.16 9.57
#